data_972228b7cc3105f3c5dd98aa77077159
#
_entry.id   972228b7cc3105f3c5dd98aa77077159
#
_cell.length_a   1.000
_cell.length_b   1.000
_cell.length_c   1.000
_cell.angle_alpha   90.00
_cell.angle_beta   90.00
_cell.angle_gamma   90.00
#
_symmetry.space_group_name_H-M   'P 1'
#
loop_
_entity.id
_entity.type
_entity.pdbx_description
1 polymer ?
#
loop_
_entity_poly.entity_id
_entity_poly.type
_entity_poly.pdbx_seq_one_letter_code
_entity_poly.pdbx_strand_id
1 'polypeptide(L)'
;MRRRAALSAVLLILAAGCSTNDEASLERPTDAGERDSEQVATCEAFYEGTGTPLAERAEAARVALESGQVTDTTTYTEVNALEQRLRELTRDAHPEMVPVLAEVAGPLTAAVTAVNEAGEQEVPEGEEPAFPDLTTIDVTEAATAQETLAEMCSDAGYEAP
;
A
#
# COMPACT_ATOMS: atom_id res chain seq x y z
N MET A 1 30.18 -62.57 13.67
CA MET A 1 29.44 -63.52 14.56
C MET A 1 27.96 -63.15 14.53
N ARG A 2 27.13 -64.15 14.12
CA ARG A 2 25.71 -64.41 14.41
C ARG A 2 24.72 -63.26 14.11
N ARG A 3 23.93 -63.37 12.97
CA ARG A 3 22.68 -64.16 12.73
C ARG A 3 21.52 -63.75 13.64
N ARG A 4 20.41 -63.21 13.04
CA ARG A 4 19.08 -63.83 12.79
C ARG A 4 18.12 -62.70 12.41
N ALA A 5 17.47 -62.55 11.26
CA ALA A 5 16.42 -63.37 10.62
C ALA A 5 15.15 -63.58 11.46
N ALA A 6 14.06 -62.95 11.07
CA ALA A 6 12.62 -63.33 11.15
C ALA A 6 11.82 -62.19 10.47
N LEU A 7 11.22 -62.27 9.35
CA LEU A 7 10.10 -63.03 8.75
C LEU A 7 8.77 -62.89 9.49
N SER A 8 7.76 -62.53 8.69
CA SER A 8 6.29 -62.70 8.82
C SER A 8 5.57 -61.44 9.36
N ALA A 9 4.46 -60.95 8.81
CA ALA A 9 3.41 -61.62 8.06
C ALA A 9 2.60 -60.56 7.26
N VAL A 10 2.17 -60.96 6.09
CA VAL A 10 1.15 -60.37 5.23
C VAL A 10 -0.21 -60.43 5.94
N LEU A 11 -0.94 -59.34 5.98
CA LEU A 11 -2.37 -59.35 6.19
C LEU A 11 -3.04 -58.45 5.15
N LEU A 12 -3.50 -59.10 4.07
CA LEU A 12 -4.47 -58.53 3.13
C LEU A 12 -5.83 -58.46 3.85
N ILE A 13 -6.36 -57.28 4.02
CA ILE A 13 -7.77 -57.04 4.27
C ILE A 13 -8.34 -56.31 3.07
N LEU A 14 -8.99 -57.10 2.20
CA LEU A 14 -9.93 -56.58 1.21
C LEU A 14 -11.25 -56.28 1.98
N ALA A 15 -11.55 -55.03 2.15
CA ALA A 15 -12.89 -54.59 2.47
C ALA A 15 -13.38 -53.73 1.28
N ALA A 16 -14.18 -54.38 0.43
CA ALA A 16 -15.06 -53.68 -0.47
C ALA A 16 -16.17 -53.03 0.38
N GLY A 17 -16.20 -51.71 0.39
CA GLY A 17 -17.22 -50.91 1.06
C GLY A 17 -17.63 -49.78 0.15
N CYS A 18 -18.85 -49.87 -0.32
CA CYS A 18 -19.62 -49.03 -1.23
C CYS A 18 -19.38 -47.56 -1.16
N SER A 19 -19.29 -47.00 -2.37
CA SER A 19 -19.61 -45.62 -2.74
C SER A 19 -20.71 -45.00 -1.87
N THR A 20 -20.34 -43.93 -1.19
CA THR A 20 -21.16 -42.74 -1.10
C THR A 20 -20.31 -41.62 -1.71
N ASN A 21 -20.79 -41.05 -2.82
CA ASN A 21 -20.34 -39.78 -3.34
C ASN A 21 -20.67 -38.69 -2.30
N ASP A 22 -19.86 -38.58 -1.27
CA ASP A 22 -19.61 -37.29 -0.67
C ASP A 22 -18.44 -36.71 -1.46
N GLU A 23 -18.80 -36.01 -2.55
CA GLU A 23 -18.00 -34.92 -3.02
C GLU A 23 -17.90 -33.94 -1.84
N ALA A 24 -16.92 -34.18 -0.96
CA ALA A 24 -16.34 -33.10 -0.22
C ALA A 24 -15.78 -32.18 -1.31
N SER A 25 -16.59 -31.21 -1.76
CA SER A 25 -16.11 -29.98 -2.33
C SER A 25 -15.06 -29.51 -1.35
N LEU A 26 -13.81 -29.74 -1.69
CA LEU A 26 -12.74 -28.88 -1.26
C LEU A 26 -13.13 -27.53 -1.84
N GLU A 27 -13.93 -26.76 -1.10
CA GLU A 27 -14.06 -25.35 -1.33
C GLU A 27 -12.63 -24.82 -1.29
N ARG A 28 -12.07 -24.70 -2.48
CA ARG A 28 -10.89 -23.87 -2.69
C ARG A 28 -11.28 -22.54 -2.06
N PRO A 29 -10.48 -22.00 -1.10
CA PRO A 29 -10.72 -20.67 -0.59
C PRO A 29 -10.99 -19.80 -1.81
N THR A 30 -12.17 -19.23 -1.89
CA THR A 30 -12.55 -18.46 -3.06
C THR A 30 -11.56 -17.30 -3.13
N ASP A 31 -10.93 -17.07 -4.28
CA ASP A 31 -10.05 -15.91 -4.58
C ASP A 31 -10.63 -14.57 -4.07
N ALA A 32 -11.92 -14.50 -3.82
CA ALA A 32 -12.61 -13.38 -3.22
C ALA A 32 -12.17 -13.15 -1.75
N GLY A 33 -12.15 -14.16 -0.90
CA GLY A 33 -11.81 -13.99 0.51
C GLY A 33 -10.33 -13.65 0.76
N GLU A 34 -9.42 -14.05 -0.14
CA GLU A 34 -8.01 -13.61 -0.08
C GLU A 34 -7.87 -12.17 -0.59
N ARG A 35 -8.55 -11.81 -1.66
CA ARG A 35 -8.58 -10.43 -2.18
C ARG A 35 -9.12 -9.44 -1.16
N ASP A 36 -10.23 -9.74 -0.53
CA ASP A 36 -10.81 -8.89 0.52
C ASP A 36 -9.82 -8.69 1.68
N SER A 37 -9.07 -9.73 2.08
CA SER A 37 -8.09 -9.61 3.16
C SER A 37 -6.87 -8.75 2.79
N GLU A 38 -6.40 -8.79 1.54
CA GLU A 38 -5.31 -7.93 1.07
C GLU A 38 -5.75 -6.47 0.90
N GLN A 39 -6.99 -6.25 0.47
CA GLN A 39 -7.58 -4.91 0.43
C GLN A 39 -7.70 -4.33 1.83
N VAL A 40 -8.25 -5.08 2.79
CA VAL A 40 -8.34 -4.66 4.20
C VAL A 40 -6.96 -4.35 4.76
N ALA A 41 -5.94 -5.17 4.51
CA ALA A 41 -4.58 -4.91 4.97
C ALA A 41 -3.99 -3.61 4.39
N THR A 42 -4.31 -3.29 3.11
CA THR A 42 -3.93 -2.02 2.49
C THR A 42 -4.61 -0.84 3.18
N CYS A 43 -5.90 -0.96 3.51
CA CYS A 43 -6.67 0.06 4.23
C CYS A 43 -6.13 0.28 5.65
N GLU A 44 -5.87 -0.79 6.39
CA GLU A 44 -5.24 -0.72 7.71
C GLU A 44 -3.90 0.02 7.66
N ALA A 45 -3.06 -0.29 6.67
CA ALA A 45 -1.77 0.36 6.50
C ALA A 45 -1.87 1.85 6.15
N PHE A 46 -2.96 2.30 5.52
CA PHE A 46 -3.20 3.69 5.17
C PHE A 46 -3.88 4.48 6.30
N TYR A 47 -4.90 3.89 6.94
CA TYR A 47 -5.73 4.57 7.95
C TYR A 47 -5.30 4.32 9.39
N GLU A 48 -4.46 3.31 9.63
CA GLU A 48 -3.96 2.97 10.96
C GLU A 48 -2.44 3.08 11.05
N GLY A 49 -1.89 2.93 12.24
CA GLY A 49 -0.45 2.91 12.47
C GLY A 49 -0.07 3.55 13.80
N THR A 50 1.22 3.49 14.11
CA THR A 50 1.77 4.17 15.29
C THR A 50 2.00 5.65 14.99
N GLY A 51 1.29 6.53 15.68
CA GLY A 51 1.34 7.97 15.46
C GLY A 51 0.23 8.46 14.54
N THR A 52 0.48 9.51 13.77
CA THR A 52 -0.49 10.06 12.82
C THR A 52 -0.60 9.14 11.60
N PRO A 53 -1.81 8.64 11.25
CA PRO A 53 -2.03 7.79 10.09
C PRO A 53 -1.56 8.42 8.77
N LEU A 54 -1.24 7.58 7.78
CA LEU A 54 -0.84 8.07 6.46
C LEU A 54 -1.96 8.88 5.79
N ALA A 55 -3.21 8.51 5.98
CA ALA A 55 -4.38 9.22 5.49
C ALA A 55 -4.41 10.69 5.95
N GLU A 56 -4.28 10.91 7.26
CA GLU A 56 -4.27 12.25 7.85
C GLU A 56 -3.06 13.06 7.40
N ARG A 57 -1.89 12.43 7.30
CA ARG A 57 -0.67 13.08 6.83
C ARG A 57 -0.74 13.45 5.36
N ALA A 58 -1.33 12.58 4.52
CA ALA A 58 -1.54 12.84 3.10
C ALA A 58 -2.47 14.04 2.89
N GLU A 59 -3.57 14.09 3.62
CA GLU A 59 -4.50 15.22 3.59
C GLU A 59 -3.83 16.52 4.08
N ALA A 60 -3.11 16.49 5.19
CA ALA A 60 -2.39 17.65 5.70
C ALA A 60 -1.34 18.16 4.72
N ALA A 61 -0.58 17.27 4.07
CA ALA A 61 0.42 17.63 3.08
C ALA A 61 -0.22 18.22 1.79
N ARG A 62 -1.35 17.63 1.34
CA ARG A 62 -2.14 18.17 0.23
C ARG A 62 -2.58 19.61 0.50
N VAL A 63 -3.16 19.86 1.67
CA VAL A 63 -3.60 21.20 2.11
C VAL A 63 -2.41 22.16 2.23
N ALA A 64 -1.27 21.68 2.74
CA ALA A 64 -0.07 22.49 2.86
C ALA A 64 0.50 22.91 1.49
N LEU A 65 0.46 22.04 0.49
CA LEU A 65 0.84 22.36 -0.89
C LEU A 65 -0.14 23.38 -1.50
N GLU A 66 -1.45 23.12 -1.41
CA GLU A 66 -2.50 23.99 -1.93
C GLU A 66 -2.45 25.41 -1.34
N SER A 67 -2.18 25.51 -0.04
CA SER A 67 -2.11 26.79 0.69
C SER A 67 -0.75 27.47 0.64
N GLY A 68 0.24 26.90 -0.03
CA GLY A 68 1.59 27.45 -0.14
C GLY A 68 2.38 27.47 1.17
N GLN A 69 2.13 26.52 2.06
CA GLN A 69 2.85 26.42 3.34
C GLN A 69 4.18 25.66 3.23
N VAL A 70 4.43 25.00 2.11
CA VAL A 70 5.70 24.32 1.84
C VAL A 70 6.64 25.28 1.12
N THR A 71 7.41 26.04 1.88
CA THR A 71 8.21 27.18 1.38
C THR A 71 9.72 27.02 1.54
N ASP A 72 10.16 25.98 2.22
CA ASP A 72 11.56 25.73 2.55
C ASP A 72 11.87 24.25 2.72
N THR A 73 13.15 23.94 2.87
CA THR A 73 13.64 22.57 3.05
C THR A 73 13.06 21.89 4.30
N THR A 74 12.72 22.63 5.35
CA THR A 74 12.21 22.06 6.60
C THR A 74 10.79 21.53 6.40
N THR A 75 9.91 22.37 5.83
CA THR A 75 8.52 22.00 5.52
C THR A 75 8.46 20.94 4.42
N TYR A 76 9.38 20.96 3.46
CA TYR A 76 9.51 19.97 2.41
C TYR A 76 9.94 18.58 2.93
N THR A 77 10.73 18.51 4.02
CA THR A 77 11.19 17.22 4.56
C THR A 77 10.03 16.30 4.91
N GLU A 78 8.94 16.82 5.45
CA GLU A 78 7.72 16.03 5.72
C GLU A 78 7.06 15.52 4.43
N VAL A 79 6.96 16.38 3.40
CA VAL A 79 6.40 16.01 2.09
C VAL A 79 7.19 14.86 1.47
N ASN A 80 8.52 14.96 1.47
CA ASN A 80 9.41 13.93 0.92
C ASN A 80 9.33 12.61 1.72
N ALA A 81 9.31 12.68 3.04
CA ALA A 81 9.18 11.47 3.88
C ALA A 81 7.83 10.78 3.67
N LEU A 82 6.75 11.55 3.53
CA LEU A 82 5.42 11.03 3.28
C LEU A 82 5.31 10.40 1.88
N GLU A 83 5.88 11.04 0.85
CA GLU A 83 5.94 10.48 -0.50
C GLU A 83 6.61 9.12 -0.52
N GLN A 84 7.73 8.97 0.17
CA GLN A 84 8.43 7.68 0.29
C GLN A 84 7.55 6.62 0.95
N ARG A 85 6.83 6.97 2.03
CA ARG A 85 5.94 6.03 2.73
C ARG A 85 4.74 5.62 1.88
N LEU A 86 4.15 6.54 1.13
CA LEU A 86 3.06 6.22 0.20
C LEU A 86 3.55 5.34 -0.96
N ARG A 87 4.75 5.58 -1.46
CA ARG A 87 5.38 4.74 -2.48
C ARG A 87 5.65 3.31 -1.96
N GLU A 88 6.09 3.16 -0.72
CA GLU A 88 6.25 1.86 -0.06
C GLU A 88 4.90 1.15 0.04
N LEU A 89 3.88 1.83 0.57
CA LEU A 89 2.53 1.28 0.65
C LEU A 89 2.00 0.88 -0.73
N THR A 90 2.13 1.74 -1.74
CA THR A 90 1.66 1.45 -3.10
C THR A 90 2.31 0.20 -3.69
N ARG A 91 3.58 -0.06 -3.37
CA ARG A 91 4.28 -1.26 -3.84
C ARG A 91 3.72 -2.54 -3.28
N ASP A 92 3.27 -2.50 -2.02
CA ASP A 92 2.82 -3.66 -1.26
C ASP A 92 1.27 -3.75 -1.21
N ALA A 93 0.58 -2.79 -1.85
CA ALA A 93 -0.88 -2.68 -1.86
C ALA A 93 -1.56 -3.69 -2.78
N HIS A 94 -2.83 -3.98 -2.48
CA HIS A 94 -3.68 -4.74 -3.39
C HIS A 94 -3.71 -4.08 -4.79
N PRO A 95 -3.59 -4.86 -5.89
CA PRO A 95 -3.42 -4.32 -7.24
C PRO A 95 -4.51 -3.33 -7.68
N GLU A 96 -5.75 -3.49 -7.23
CA GLU A 96 -6.85 -2.58 -7.56
C GLU A 96 -6.73 -1.22 -6.87
N MET A 97 -6.02 -1.14 -5.73
CA MET A 97 -5.78 0.10 -4.98
C MET A 97 -4.53 0.87 -5.43
N VAL A 98 -3.61 0.20 -6.14
CA VAL A 98 -2.36 0.81 -6.61
C VAL A 98 -2.59 2.11 -7.40
N PRO A 99 -3.48 2.19 -8.42
CA PRO A 99 -3.68 3.43 -9.16
C PRO A 99 -4.22 4.55 -8.28
N VAL A 100 -5.14 4.26 -7.37
CA VAL A 100 -5.74 5.28 -6.49
C VAL A 100 -4.70 5.79 -5.47
N LEU A 101 -3.88 4.92 -4.88
CA LEU A 101 -2.78 5.33 -4.00
C LEU A 101 -1.71 6.15 -4.75
N ALA A 102 -1.46 5.85 -6.02
CA ALA A 102 -0.57 6.65 -6.86
C ALA A 102 -1.12 8.06 -7.12
N GLU A 103 -2.43 8.21 -7.31
CA GLU A 103 -3.10 9.51 -7.43
C GLU A 103 -3.04 10.30 -6.11
N VAL A 104 -3.25 9.66 -4.96
CA VAL A 104 -3.05 10.28 -3.63
C VAL A 104 -1.62 10.81 -3.48
N ALA A 105 -0.62 10.05 -3.95
CA ALA A 105 0.79 10.45 -3.88
C ALA A 105 1.19 11.48 -4.96
N GLY A 106 0.39 11.66 -5.99
CA GLY A 106 0.70 12.48 -7.18
C GLY A 106 1.26 13.86 -6.86
N PRO A 107 0.57 14.71 -6.08
CA PRO A 107 1.07 16.05 -5.71
C PRO A 107 2.39 16.02 -4.95
N LEU A 108 2.59 15.02 -4.08
CA LEU A 108 3.83 14.88 -3.32
C LEU A 108 4.99 14.50 -4.24
N THR A 109 4.74 13.60 -5.20
CA THR A 109 5.71 13.20 -6.23
C THR A 109 6.08 14.40 -7.11
N ALA A 110 5.09 15.23 -7.48
CA ALA A 110 5.33 16.45 -8.23
C ALA A 110 6.18 17.46 -7.43
N ALA A 111 5.91 17.62 -6.14
CA ALA A 111 6.69 18.46 -5.26
C ALA A 111 8.16 17.99 -5.13
N VAL A 112 8.35 16.68 -4.95
CA VAL A 112 9.69 16.07 -4.90
C VAL A 112 10.45 16.31 -6.21
N THR A 113 9.77 16.14 -7.34
CA THR A 113 10.36 16.38 -8.66
C THR A 113 10.78 17.85 -8.83
N ALA A 114 9.89 18.79 -8.51
CA ALA A 114 10.15 20.22 -8.63
C ALA A 114 11.35 20.68 -7.77
N VAL A 115 11.45 20.15 -6.53
CA VAL A 115 12.57 20.49 -5.63
C VAL A 115 13.89 19.89 -6.14
N ASN A 116 13.88 18.68 -6.65
CA ASN A 116 15.06 18.05 -7.23
C ASN A 116 15.53 18.80 -8.48
N GLU A 117 14.63 19.15 -9.39
CA GLU A 117 14.94 19.94 -10.59
C GLU A 117 15.50 21.32 -10.25
N ALA A 118 14.96 21.98 -9.22
CA ALA A 118 15.49 23.25 -8.73
C ALA A 118 16.92 23.10 -8.16
N GLY A 119 17.20 21.99 -7.48
CA GLY A 119 18.52 21.69 -6.93
C GLY A 119 19.59 21.35 -8.00
N GLU A 120 19.16 20.90 -9.19
CA GLU A 120 20.05 20.61 -10.32
C GLU A 120 20.39 21.86 -11.17
N GLN A 121 19.72 22.98 -10.95
CA GLN A 121 20.00 24.21 -11.69
C GLN A 121 21.36 24.80 -11.30
N GLU A 122 22.11 25.24 -12.32
CA GLU A 122 23.36 25.98 -12.11
C GLU A 122 23.08 27.33 -11.43
N VAL A 123 23.63 27.50 -10.24
CA VAL A 123 23.54 28.78 -9.48
C VAL A 123 24.86 29.48 -9.55
N PRO A 124 24.88 30.84 -9.62
CA PRO A 124 26.09 31.62 -9.56
C PRO A 124 26.92 31.30 -8.31
N GLU A 125 28.24 31.39 -8.42
CA GLU A 125 29.15 31.06 -7.33
C GLU A 125 28.88 31.96 -6.11
N GLY A 126 28.48 31.30 -4.99
CA GLY A 126 28.14 32.00 -3.74
C GLY A 126 26.65 32.24 -3.50
N GLU A 127 25.79 31.83 -4.41
CA GLU A 127 24.34 31.83 -4.21
C GLU A 127 23.82 30.41 -3.86
N GLU A 128 22.75 30.33 -3.06
CA GLU A 128 22.04 29.06 -2.81
C GLU A 128 20.89 28.90 -3.82
N PRO A 129 20.57 27.66 -4.26
CA PRO A 129 19.41 27.41 -5.11
C PRO A 129 18.13 27.94 -4.45
N ALA A 130 17.32 28.68 -5.20
CA ALA A 130 16.03 29.14 -4.71
C ALA A 130 15.09 27.93 -4.53
N PHE A 131 14.36 27.89 -3.42
CA PHE A 131 13.30 26.90 -3.23
C PHE A 131 12.17 27.15 -4.25
N PRO A 132 11.69 26.12 -4.96
CA PRO A 132 10.69 26.30 -6.01
C PRO A 132 9.32 26.70 -5.44
N ASP A 133 8.52 27.39 -6.25
CA ASP A 133 7.11 27.65 -5.93
C ASP A 133 6.29 26.38 -6.18
N LEU A 134 5.82 25.75 -5.10
CA LEU A 134 5.02 24.54 -5.13
C LEU A 134 3.50 24.81 -5.20
N THR A 135 3.05 26.06 -5.16
CA THR A 135 1.62 26.42 -5.21
C THR A 135 0.97 26.13 -6.58
N THR A 136 1.78 25.89 -7.59
CA THR A 136 1.33 25.55 -8.95
C THR A 136 0.99 24.06 -9.12
N ILE A 137 1.24 23.24 -8.12
CA ILE A 137 0.94 21.81 -8.16
C ILE A 137 -0.57 21.61 -8.02
N ASP A 138 -1.14 20.86 -8.98
CA ASP A 138 -2.55 20.49 -8.91
C ASP A 138 -2.75 19.38 -7.87
N VAL A 139 -3.62 19.62 -6.91
CA VAL A 139 -3.95 18.70 -5.80
C VAL A 139 -5.36 18.11 -5.91
N THR A 140 -6.11 18.47 -6.95
CA THR A 140 -7.53 18.16 -7.09
C THR A 140 -7.78 16.65 -7.22
N GLU A 141 -6.97 15.98 -8.04
CA GLU A 141 -7.08 14.52 -8.26
C GLU A 141 -6.78 13.75 -6.96
N ALA A 142 -5.81 14.21 -6.16
CA ALA A 142 -5.47 13.56 -4.90
C ALA A 142 -6.61 13.62 -3.87
N ALA A 143 -7.38 14.71 -3.82
CA ALA A 143 -8.56 14.81 -2.96
C ALA A 143 -9.62 13.78 -3.36
N THR A 144 -9.94 13.69 -4.66
CA THR A 144 -10.88 12.69 -5.20
C THR A 144 -10.39 11.27 -4.99
N ALA A 145 -9.09 11.04 -5.14
CA ALA A 145 -8.49 9.72 -4.91
C ALA A 145 -8.58 9.27 -3.46
N GLN A 146 -8.44 10.18 -2.50
CA GLN A 146 -8.65 9.85 -1.07
C GLN A 146 -10.09 9.45 -0.78
N GLU A 147 -11.08 10.12 -1.38
CA GLU A 147 -12.50 9.74 -1.26
C GLU A 147 -12.73 8.36 -1.89
N THR A 148 -12.21 8.11 -3.08
CA THR A 148 -12.30 6.82 -3.77
C THR A 148 -11.67 5.69 -2.96
N LEU A 149 -10.49 5.95 -2.35
CA LEU A 149 -9.82 4.96 -1.49
C LEU A 149 -10.66 4.63 -0.25
N ALA A 150 -11.31 5.62 0.35
CA ALA A 150 -12.22 5.41 1.48
C ALA A 150 -13.42 4.54 1.10
N GLU A 151 -14.00 4.75 -0.09
CA GLU A 151 -15.08 3.92 -0.62
C GLU A 151 -14.61 2.48 -0.86
N MET A 152 -13.45 2.28 -1.51
CA MET A 152 -12.87 0.95 -1.73
C MET A 152 -12.61 0.21 -0.42
N CYS A 153 -12.13 0.90 0.61
CA CYS A 153 -11.91 0.33 1.93
C CYS A 153 -13.22 -0.08 2.61
N SER A 154 -14.25 0.76 2.51
CA SER A 154 -15.59 0.45 3.02
C SER A 154 -16.20 -0.78 2.33
N ASP A 155 -16.05 -0.88 1.00
CA ASP A 155 -16.54 -2.00 0.20
C ASP A 155 -15.79 -3.31 0.52
N ALA A 156 -14.52 -3.22 0.90
CA ALA A 156 -13.72 -4.35 1.39
C ALA A 156 -14.08 -4.76 2.83
N GLY A 157 -14.96 -4.03 3.51
CA GLY A 157 -15.39 -4.28 4.89
C GLY A 157 -14.48 -3.67 5.95
N TYR A 158 -13.60 -2.74 5.57
CA TYR A 158 -12.82 -1.96 6.51
C TYR A 158 -13.61 -0.73 6.95
N GLU A 159 -13.79 -0.56 8.27
CA GLU A 159 -14.39 0.65 8.85
C GLU A 159 -13.27 1.58 9.33
N ALA A 160 -13.07 2.69 8.61
CA ALA A 160 -12.13 3.71 9.02
C ALA A 160 -12.49 4.29 10.39
N PRO A 161 -11.52 4.57 11.25
CA PRO A 161 -11.73 5.09 12.60
C PRO A 161 -12.34 6.49 12.62
#